data_c1b892ca4ab27f99fb5dbde9ae08d83e
#
_entry.id   c1b892ca4ab27f99fb5dbde9ae08d83e
#
_cell.length_a   1.000
_cell.length_b   1.000
_cell.length_c   1.000
_cell.angle_alpha   90.00
_cell.angle_beta   90.00
_cell.angle_gamma   90.00
#
_symmetry.space_group_name_H-M   'P 1'
#
loop_
_entity.id
_entity.type
_entity.pdbx_description
1 polymer ?
#
loop_
_entity_poly.entity_id
_entity_poly.type
_entity_poly.pdbx_seq_one_letter_code
_entity_poly.pdbx_strand_id
1 'polypeptide(L)'
;MIILHTNKGDIKIELDFDKAPVTAKNFEQYVKDGFYDGVIFHRVIKGFMIQGGGMDENMNEKETREPIQNEASNGLPNEKYTIAMARTSDPHSASAQFFINTADNAFLNFRSKELYGKTVVQDWGYAVFGKVVDGFDVVDAIEGIATKRHGYHDDVPTEPVIITKAEVV
;
A
#
# COMPACT_ATOMS: atom_id res chain seq x y z
N MET A 1 1.95 -3.68 15.42
CA MET A 1 1.74 -4.81 14.54
C MET A 1 0.30 -4.81 14.03
N ILE A 2 0.12 -5.05 12.74
CA ILE A 2 -1.21 -5.06 12.10
C ILE A 2 -1.46 -6.45 11.52
N ILE A 3 -2.68 -6.95 11.65
CA ILE A 3 -3.11 -8.15 10.93
C ILE A 3 -4.23 -7.76 9.98
N LEU A 4 -4.04 -8.07 8.68
CA LEU A 4 -5.08 -8.00 7.67
C LEU A 4 -5.65 -9.41 7.51
N HIS A 5 -6.89 -9.62 7.96
CA HIS A 5 -7.61 -10.87 7.75
C HIS A 5 -8.28 -10.80 6.39
N THR A 6 -7.87 -11.64 5.46
CA THR A 6 -8.44 -11.67 4.11
C THR A 6 -9.15 -12.99 3.86
N ASN A 7 -9.99 -13.03 2.82
CA ASN A 7 -10.60 -14.28 2.38
C ASN A 7 -9.61 -15.26 1.74
N LYS A 8 -8.31 -14.89 1.66
CA LYS A 8 -7.21 -15.76 1.20
C LYS A 8 -6.26 -16.14 2.34
N GLY A 9 -6.46 -15.60 3.52
CA GLY A 9 -5.63 -15.83 4.71
C GLY A 9 -5.19 -14.52 5.35
N ASP A 10 -4.35 -14.63 6.38
CA ASP A 10 -3.90 -13.50 7.17
C ASP A 10 -2.55 -12.98 6.71
N ILE A 11 -2.41 -11.65 6.69
CA ILE A 11 -1.14 -10.97 6.40
C ILE A 11 -0.79 -10.14 7.63
N LYS A 12 0.38 -10.39 8.19
CA LYS A 12 0.86 -9.67 9.37
C LYS A 12 1.91 -8.65 8.95
N ILE A 13 1.73 -7.41 9.40
CA ILE A 13 2.54 -6.26 8.98
C ILE A 13 3.12 -5.58 10.21
N GLU A 14 4.43 -5.30 10.16
CA GLU A 14 5.12 -4.46 11.12
C GLU A 14 5.25 -3.05 10.55
N LEU A 15 4.72 -2.05 11.26
CA LEU A 15 4.81 -0.65 10.87
C LEU A 15 6.10 -0.03 11.37
N ASP A 16 6.69 0.88 10.59
CA ASP A 16 7.91 1.59 10.94
C ASP A 16 7.57 3.02 11.40
N PHE A 17 7.32 3.17 12.69
CA PHE A 17 6.98 4.46 13.28
C PHE A 17 8.19 5.39 13.39
N ASP A 18 9.40 4.85 13.34
CA ASP A 18 10.62 5.66 13.47
C ASP A 18 10.93 6.40 12.16
N LYS A 19 10.84 5.72 11.03
CA LYS A 19 11.19 6.28 9.72
C LYS A 19 10.01 6.83 8.94
N ALA A 20 8.79 6.39 9.24
CA ALA A 20 7.57 6.86 8.60
C ALA A 20 6.49 7.17 9.63
N PRO A 21 6.74 8.10 10.57
CA PRO A 21 5.84 8.33 11.70
C PRO A 21 4.45 8.79 11.29
N VAL A 22 4.34 9.70 10.34
CA VAL A 22 3.05 10.22 9.87
C VAL A 22 2.28 9.14 9.11
N THR A 23 2.94 8.46 8.20
CA THR A 23 2.34 7.42 7.35
C THR A 23 1.90 6.22 8.19
N ALA A 24 2.78 5.75 9.08
CA ALA A 24 2.47 4.61 9.95
C ALA A 24 1.28 4.90 10.89
N LYS A 25 1.25 6.07 11.49
CA LYS A 25 0.14 6.49 12.36
C LYS A 25 -1.16 6.65 11.58
N ASN A 26 -1.09 7.19 10.37
CA ASN A 26 -2.23 7.34 9.48
C ASN A 26 -2.85 5.98 9.16
N PHE A 27 -2.03 5.03 8.76
CA PHE A 27 -2.47 3.66 8.46
C PHE A 27 -3.08 2.98 9.71
N GLU A 28 -2.39 3.06 10.83
CA GLU A 28 -2.88 2.50 12.10
C GLU A 28 -4.24 3.09 12.48
N GLN A 29 -4.44 4.39 12.29
CA GLN A 29 -5.70 5.05 12.60
C GLN A 29 -6.83 4.55 11.71
N TYR A 30 -6.60 4.35 10.41
CA TYR A 30 -7.60 3.75 9.53
C TYR A 30 -7.95 2.33 9.96
N VAL A 31 -6.96 1.56 10.42
CA VAL A 31 -7.19 0.21 10.95
C VAL A 31 -8.09 0.28 12.19
N LYS A 32 -7.78 1.16 13.13
CA LYS A 32 -8.55 1.34 14.37
C LYS A 32 -9.98 1.81 14.10
N ASP A 33 -10.17 2.62 13.06
CA ASP A 33 -11.49 3.15 12.69
C ASP A 33 -12.36 2.11 11.96
N GLY A 34 -11.82 0.92 11.66
CA GLY A 34 -12.53 -0.10 10.88
C GLY A 34 -12.66 0.24 9.41
N PHE A 35 -11.90 1.20 8.91
CA PHE A 35 -11.99 1.66 7.52
C PHE A 35 -11.68 0.56 6.51
N TYR A 36 -10.70 -0.29 6.82
CA TYR A 36 -10.29 -1.36 5.91
C TYR A 36 -11.17 -2.60 5.97
N ASP A 37 -12.13 -2.66 6.87
CA ASP A 37 -13.06 -3.79 6.95
C ASP A 37 -13.98 -3.78 5.73
N GLY A 38 -13.95 -4.83 4.93
CA GLY A 38 -14.76 -4.96 3.73
C GLY A 38 -14.15 -4.34 2.47
N VAL A 39 -12.95 -3.79 2.53
CA VAL A 39 -12.26 -3.27 1.32
C VAL A 39 -11.53 -4.38 0.59
N ILE A 40 -11.28 -4.16 -0.70
CA ILE A 40 -10.64 -5.16 -1.57
C ILE A 40 -9.24 -4.74 -2.00
N PHE A 41 -8.46 -5.73 -2.44
CA PHE A 41 -7.30 -5.49 -3.29
C PHE A 41 -7.83 -5.35 -4.73
N HIS A 42 -8.00 -4.12 -5.18
CA HIS A 42 -8.65 -3.83 -6.45
C HIS A 42 -7.69 -3.79 -7.64
N ARG A 43 -6.38 -3.87 -7.40
CA ARG A 43 -5.38 -3.85 -8.45
C ARG A 43 -4.25 -4.81 -8.09
N VAL A 44 -4.09 -5.85 -8.89
CA VAL A 44 -3.07 -6.89 -8.68
C VAL A 44 -2.30 -7.08 -9.99
N ILE A 45 -0.99 -6.83 -9.93
CA ILE A 45 -0.10 -7.01 -11.08
C ILE A 45 1.02 -7.97 -10.68
N LYS A 46 1.02 -9.16 -11.28
CA LYS A 46 2.02 -10.18 -11.01
C LYS A 46 3.43 -9.67 -11.33
N GLY A 47 4.36 -9.91 -10.41
CA GLY A 47 5.75 -9.46 -10.55
C GLY A 47 5.94 -7.98 -10.24
N PHE A 48 4.93 -7.32 -9.68
CA PHE A 48 4.98 -5.90 -9.35
C PHE A 48 4.44 -5.63 -7.95
N MET A 49 3.11 -5.62 -7.77
CA MET A 49 2.51 -5.28 -6.47
C MET A 49 1.06 -5.74 -6.39
N ILE A 50 0.52 -5.72 -5.16
CA ILE A 50 -0.92 -5.86 -4.90
C ILE A 50 -1.37 -4.59 -4.17
N GLN A 51 -2.44 -3.95 -4.66
CA GLN A 51 -2.91 -2.66 -4.18
C GLN A 51 -4.37 -2.73 -3.72
N GLY A 52 -4.66 -2.09 -2.62
CA GLY A 52 -6.00 -2.04 -2.07
C GLY A 52 -6.18 -0.91 -1.07
N GLY A 53 -7.26 -0.99 -0.31
CA GLY A 53 -7.53 -0.07 0.81
C GLY A 53 -8.37 1.15 0.47
N GLY A 54 -8.92 1.24 -0.73
CA GLY A 54 -9.71 2.40 -1.12
C GLY A 54 -11.10 2.09 -1.65
N MET A 55 -11.39 0.85 -1.99
CA MET A 55 -12.63 0.45 -2.61
C MET A 55 -13.29 -0.72 -1.89
N ASP A 56 -14.61 -0.72 -1.83
CA ASP A 56 -15.39 -1.87 -1.35
C ASP A 56 -15.51 -2.94 -2.45
N GLU A 57 -16.17 -4.05 -2.14
CA GLU A 57 -16.29 -5.18 -3.08
C GLU A 57 -17.16 -4.86 -4.31
N ASN A 58 -17.89 -3.75 -4.30
CA ASN A 58 -18.64 -3.25 -5.45
C ASN A 58 -17.85 -2.22 -6.26
N MET A 59 -16.58 -2.05 -5.99
CA MET A 59 -15.68 -1.06 -6.64
C MET A 59 -16.10 0.39 -6.39
N ASN A 60 -16.79 0.66 -5.28
CA ASN A 60 -17.11 2.02 -4.85
C ASN A 60 -15.99 2.55 -3.96
N GLU A 61 -15.50 3.75 -4.27
CA GLU A 61 -14.50 4.42 -3.44
C GLU A 61 -15.10 4.78 -2.07
N LYS A 62 -14.32 4.54 -1.02
CA LYS A 62 -14.67 4.97 0.32
C LYS A 62 -14.13 6.38 0.57
N GLU A 63 -14.91 7.18 1.29
CA GLU A 63 -14.52 8.53 1.67
C GLU A 63 -13.35 8.47 2.67
N THR A 64 -12.30 9.27 2.41
CA THR A 64 -11.08 9.29 3.21
C THR A 64 -10.92 10.58 3.98
N ARG A 65 -10.00 10.57 4.98
CA ARG A 65 -9.53 11.79 5.63
C ARG A 65 -8.59 12.55 4.69
N GLU A 66 -8.12 13.71 5.17
CA GLU A 66 -7.18 14.55 4.44
C GLU A 66 -5.90 13.77 4.06
N PRO A 67 -5.30 14.06 2.91
CA PRO A 67 -4.05 13.43 2.51
C PRO A 67 -2.90 13.82 3.44
N ILE A 68 -1.86 12.96 3.42
CA ILE A 68 -0.67 13.14 4.24
C ILE A 68 0.54 13.49 3.39
N GLN A 69 1.56 14.07 4.02
CA GLN A 69 2.82 14.37 3.38
C GLN A 69 3.57 13.08 3.02
N ASN A 70 4.22 13.09 1.85
CA ASN A 70 5.04 11.97 1.39
C ASN A 70 6.32 11.90 2.21
N GLU A 71 6.55 10.74 2.84
CA GLU A 71 7.72 10.44 3.65
C GLU A 71 8.74 9.54 2.93
N ALA A 72 8.67 9.42 1.61
CA ALA A 72 9.54 8.50 0.85
C ALA A 72 11.03 8.83 0.94
N SER A 73 11.38 10.05 1.36
CA SER A 73 12.77 10.46 1.62
C SER A 73 13.37 9.82 2.88
N ASN A 74 12.62 8.96 3.56
CA ASN A 74 13.05 8.28 4.79
C ASN A 74 14.14 7.22 4.59
N GLY A 75 14.51 6.91 3.34
CA GLY A 75 15.53 5.92 3.02
C GLY A 75 15.05 4.47 2.96
N LEU A 76 13.77 4.22 3.18
CA LEU A 76 13.22 2.86 3.07
C LEU A 76 12.95 2.52 1.60
N PRO A 77 13.59 1.45 1.07
CA PRO A 77 13.40 1.08 -0.34
C PRO A 77 12.12 0.27 -0.54
N ASN A 78 11.58 0.34 -1.76
CA ASN A 78 10.45 -0.49 -2.19
C ASN A 78 10.94 -1.90 -2.57
N GLU A 79 11.27 -2.68 -1.56
CA GLU A 79 11.70 -4.07 -1.70
C GLU A 79 10.51 -5.01 -1.63
N LYS A 80 10.70 -6.26 -2.08
CA LYS A 80 9.68 -7.30 -1.97
C LYS A 80 9.17 -7.42 -0.54
N TYR A 81 7.85 -7.49 -0.38
CA TYR A 81 7.12 -7.59 0.89
C TYR A 81 7.12 -6.32 1.75
N THR A 82 7.55 -5.18 1.23
CA THR A 82 7.31 -3.90 1.91
C THR A 82 5.93 -3.36 1.55
N ILE A 83 5.35 -2.57 2.47
CA ILE A 83 4.09 -1.88 2.24
C ILE A 83 4.35 -0.38 2.08
N ALA A 84 3.73 0.21 1.08
CA ALA A 84 3.90 1.62 0.74
C ALA A 84 2.54 2.26 0.44
N MET A 85 2.48 3.59 0.50
CA MET A 85 1.24 4.32 0.20
C MET A 85 1.08 4.55 -1.30
N ALA A 86 -0.08 4.16 -1.82
CA ALA A 86 -0.51 4.56 -3.14
C ALA A 86 -0.97 6.04 -3.11
N ARG A 87 -0.87 6.71 -4.23
CA ARG A 87 -1.22 8.12 -4.38
C ARG A 87 -1.51 8.47 -5.84
N THR A 88 -2.01 9.65 -6.08
CA THR A 88 -2.13 10.22 -7.43
C THR A 88 -0.76 10.77 -7.88
N SER A 89 -0.73 11.48 -9.00
CA SER A 89 0.48 12.15 -9.49
C SER A 89 0.98 13.25 -8.54
N ASP A 90 0.12 13.78 -7.67
CA ASP A 90 0.54 14.70 -6.61
C ASP A 90 1.30 13.90 -5.54
N PRO A 91 2.58 14.24 -5.26
CA PRO A 91 3.37 13.49 -4.30
C PRO A 91 2.80 13.49 -2.87
N HIS A 92 1.99 14.48 -2.52
CA HIS A 92 1.40 14.64 -1.18
C HIS A 92 -0.12 14.39 -1.19
N SER A 93 -0.58 13.39 -1.96
CA SER A 93 -2.00 13.06 -2.11
C SER A 93 -2.41 11.73 -1.48
N ALA A 94 -1.49 11.01 -0.83
CA ALA A 94 -1.79 9.73 -0.21
C ALA A 94 -2.77 9.89 0.95
N SER A 95 -3.73 8.99 1.06
CA SER A 95 -4.70 8.98 2.17
C SER A 95 -4.87 7.58 2.76
N ALA A 96 -5.57 6.67 2.09
CA ALA A 96 -5.88 5.34 2.63
C ALA A 96 -5.35 4.18 1.79
N GLN A 97 -5.25 4.33 0.48
CA GLN A 97 -4.81 3.24 -0.40
C GLN A 97 -3.34 2.92 -0.20
N PHE A 98 -3.04 1.65 -0.19
CA PHE A 98 -1.68 1.12 -0.03
C PHE A 98 -1.42 0.02 -1.04
N PHE A 99 -0.15 -0.32 -1.20
CA PHE A 99 0.23 -1.51 -1.97
C PHE A 99 1.33 -2.27 -1.24
N ILE A 100 1.39 -3.57 -1.48
CA ILE A 100 2.46 -4.43 -1.01
C ILE A 100 3.30 -4.80 -2.23
N ASN A 101 4.60 -4.51 -2.18
CA ASN A 101 5.51 -4.86 -3.24
C ASN A 101 5.69 -6.38 -3.29
N THR A 102 5.51 -6.97 -4.47
CA THR A 102 5.73 -8.41 -4.69
C THR A 102 7.02 -8.69 -5.45
N ALA A 103 7.81 -7.64 -5.70
CA ALA A 103 9.14 -7.67 -6.28
C ALA A 103 9.95 -6.49 -5.74
N ASP A 104 11.26 -6.45 -6.00
CA ASP A 104 12.10 -5.31 -5.71
C ASP A 104 11.84 -4.23 -6.76
N ASN A 105 11.15 -3.17 -6.38
CA ASN A 105 10.68 -2.11 -7.28
C ASN A 105 11.48 -0.82 -7.02
N ALA A 106 12.77 -0.84 -7.27
CA ALA A 106 13.66 0.30 -7.02
C ALA A 106 13.23 1.58 -7.75
N PHE A 107 12.54 1.48 -8.87
CA PHE A 107 12.03 2.63 -9.63
C PHE A 107 10.92 3.40 -8.88
N LEU A 108 10.37 2.84 -7.80
CA LEU A 108 9.40 3.51 -6.93
C LEU A 108 10.04 4.25 -5.76
N ASN A 109 11.37 4.19 -5.63
CA ASN A 109 12.08 4.84 -4.54
C ASN A 109 12.24 6.35 -4.76
N PHE A 110 12.30 7.08 -3.65
CA PHE A 110 12.65 8.51 -3.65
C PHE A 110 14.05 8.69 -4.26
N ARG A 111 14.19 9.70 -5.13
CA ARG A 111 15.48 10.07 -5.73
C ARG A 111 15.69 11.57 -5.68
N SER A 112 16.89 11.96 -5.27
CA SER A 112 17.31 13.35 -5.26
C SER A 112 18.77 13.45 -5.71
N LYS A 113 19.20 14.67 -6.08
CA LYS A 113 20.60 14.95 -6.33
C LYS A 113 20.97 16.34 -5.84
N GLU A 114 22.26 16.53 -5.57
CA GLU A 114 22.79 17.83 -5.24
C GLU A 114 23.06 18.64 -6.53
N LEU A 115 22.54 19.84 -6.56
CA LEU A 115 22.74 20.76 -7.69
C LEU A 115 22.99 22.17 -7.14
N TYR A 116 24.19 22.73 -7.44
CA TYR A 116 24.58 24.05 -6.95
C TYR A 116 24.44 24.23 -5.44
N GLY A 117 24.80 23.19 -4.66
CA GLY A 117 24.71 23.21 -3.21
C GLY A 117 23.29 23.03 -2.64
N LYS A 118 22.32 22.72 -3.50
CA LYS A 118 20.93 22.48 -3.10
C LYS A 118 20.51 21.05 -3.44
N THR A 119 19.68 20.46 -2.58
CA THR A 119 19.06 19.17 -2.86
C THR A 119 17.87 19.37 -3.78
N VAL A 120 17.89 18.72 -4.91
CA VAL A 120 16.79 18.75 -5.89
C VAL A 120 16.15 17.38 -5.95
N VAL A 121 14.85 17.31 -5.70
CA VAL A 121 14.08 16.06 -5.81
C VAL A 121 13.88 15.74 -7.29
N GLN A 122 14.35 14.56 -7.72
CA GLN A 122 14.15 14.06 -9.08
C GLN A 122 12.89 13.24 -9.20
N ASP A 123 12.57 12.45 -8.16
CA ASP A 123 11.39 11.59 -8.08
C ASP A 123 11.00 11.47 -6.60
N TRP A 124 9.78 11.87 -6.28
CA TRP A 124 9.27 11.77 -4.92
C TRP A 124 9.12 10.32 -4.47
N GLY A 125 8.89 9.40 -5.40
CA GLY A 125 8.70 7.99 -5.07
C GLY A 125 7.44 7.73 -4.25
N TYR A 126 7.41 6.54 -3.66
CA TYR A 126 6.28 6.06 -2.85
C TYR A 126 6.80 5.70 -1.46
N ALA A 127 6.13 6.22 -0.44
CA ALA A 127 6.58 6.12 0.95
C ALA A 127 6.36 4.72 1.51
N VAL A 128 7.44 3.97 1.73
CA VAL A 128 7.42 2.71 2.47
C VAL A 128 7.27 3.03 3.95
N PHE A 129 6.34 2.35 4.62
CA PHE A 129 6.05 2.58 6.03
C PHE A 129 5.96 1.31 6.87
N GLY A 130 6.30 0.17 6.31
CA GLY A 130 6.28 -1.11 7.00
C GLY A 130 6.68 -2.27 6.10
N LYS A 131 6.55 -3.47 6.64
CA LYS A 131 6.85 -4.71 5.92
C LYS A 131 5.98 -5.85 6.39
N VAL A 132 5.75 -6.80 5.51
CA VAL A 132 5.11 -8.07 5.84
C VAL A 132 6.10 -8.89 6.65
N VAL A 133 5.66 -9.43 7.79
CA VAL A 133 6.50 -10.28 8.67
C VAL A 133 5.97 -11.70 8.78
N ASP A 134 4.71 -11.93 8.36
CA ASP A 134 4.09 -13.26 8.28
C ASP A 134 2.97 -13.23 7.25
N GLY A 135 2.64 -14.39 6.67
CA GLY A 135 1.64 -14.47 5.62
C GLY A 135 2.21 -14.23 4.22
N PHE A 136 3.49 -14.48 4.01
CA PHE A 136 4.14 -14.34 2.69
C PHE A 136 3.46 -15.20 1.63
N ASP A 137 3.03 -16.39 1.99
CA ASP A 137 2.29 -17.31 1.12
C ASP A 137 0.92 -16.74 0.71
N VAL A 138 0.28 -15.98 1.60
CA VAL A 138 -0.99 -15.30 1.30
C VAL A 138 -0.77 -14.18 0.30
N VAL A 139 0.28 -13.36 0.48
CA VAL A 139 0.66 -12.32 -0.46
C VAL A 139 0.94 -12.92 -1.84
N ASP A 140 1.71 -14.02 -1.88
CA ASP A 140 2.05 -14.70 -3.12
C ASP A 140 0.81 -15.29 -3.82
N ALA A 141 -0.13 -15.83 -3.05
CA ALA A 141 -1.39 -16.36 -3.57
C ALA A 141 -2.26 -15.24 -4.19
N ILE A 142 -2.33 -14.10 -3.52
CA ILE A 142 -3.07 -12.94 -4.05
C ILE A 142 -2.42 -12.41 -5.34
N GLU A 143 -1.10 -12.33 -5.36
CA GLU A 143 -0.35 -11.89 -6.55
C GLU A 143 -0.66 -12.75 -7.79
N GLY A 144 -0.83 -14.05 -7.59
CA GLY A 144 -1.06 -15.01 -8.67
C GLY A 144 -2.50 -15.13 -9.13
N ILE A 145 -3.42 -14.35 -8.58
CA ILE A 145 -4.85 -14.48 -8.87
C ILE A 145 -5.17 -13.97 -10.28
N ALA A 146 -6.20 -14.56 -10.93
CA ALA A 146 -6.66 -14.11 -12.24
C ALA A 146 -7.27 -12.71 -12.14
N THR A 147 -6.93 -11.85 -13.10
CA THR A 147 -7.41 -10.46 -13.15
C THR A 147 -8.11 -10.16 -14.47
N LYS A 148 -8.90 -9.10 -14.47
CA LYS A 148 -9.61 -8.59 -15.64
C LYS A 148 -9.75 -7.08 -15.56
N ARG A 149 -10.23 -6.47 -16.63
CA ARG A 149 -10.67 -5.07 -16.62
C ARG A 149 -12.09 -4.99 -16.04
N HIS A 150 -12.31 -4.02 -15.17
CA HIS A 150 -13.62 -3.72 -14.59
C HIS A 150 -13.88 -2.21 -14.73
N GLY A 151 -14.75 -1.82 -15.67
CA GLY A 151 -14.99 -0.41 -15.96
C GLY A 151 -13.72 0.30 -16.46
N TYR A 152 -13.27 1.30 -15.72
CA TYR A 152 -12.04 2.05 -16.00
C TYR A 152 -10.80 1.45 -15.32
N HIS A 153 -10.96 0.37 -14.56
CA HIS A 153 -9.89 -0.23 -13.79
C HIS A 153 -9.36 -1.47 -14.48
N ASP A 154 -8.03 -1.49 -14.70
CA ASP A 154 -7.33 -2.67 -15.19
C ASP A 154 -6.79 -3.49 -14.02
N ASP A 155 -6.47 -4.76 -14.26
CA ASP A 155 -5.81 -5.64 -13.30
C ASP A 155 -6.62 -5.87 -12.01
N VAL A 156 -7.95 -5.92 -12.14
CA VAL A 156 -8.85 -6.20 -11.03
C VAL A 156 -9.04 -7.71 -10.88
N PRO A 157 -8.86 -8.29 -9.67
CA PRO A 157 -9.11 -9.72 -9.46
C PRO A 157 -10.51 -10.13 -9.93
N THR A 158 -10.59 -11.23 -10.67
CA THR A 158 -11.88 -11.76 -11.18
C THR A 158 -12.80 -12.19 -10.04
N GLU A 159 -12.21 -12.72 -8.96
CA GLU A 159 -12.88 -13.00 -7.70
C GLU A 159 -12.35 -12.02 -6.65
N PRO A 160 -13.23 -11.28 -5.96
CA PRO A 160 -12.77 -10.28 -5.00
C PRO A 160 -11.87 -10.84 -3.92
N VAL A 161 -10.74 -10.17 -3.68
CA VAL A 161 -9.87 -10.43 -2.53
C VAL A 161 -10.24 -9.39 -1.47
N ILE A 162 -10.92 -9.84 -0.43
CA ILE A 162 -11.56 -8.97 0.55
C ILE A 162 -10.77 -8.99 1.86
N ILE A 163 -10.46 -7.80 2.38
CA ILE A 163 -9.99 -7.66 3.77
C ILE A 163 -11.24 -7.71 4.63
N THR A 164 -11.48 -8.83 5.27
CA THR A 164 -12.68 -9.01 6.11
C THR A 164 -12.58 -8.22 7.40
N LYS A 165 -11.35 -8.07 7.91
CA LYS A 165 -11.06 -7.27 9.09
C LYS A 165 -9.59 -6.89 9.11
N ALA A 166 -9.29 -5.68 9.57
CA ALA A 166 -7.94 -5.24 9.90
C ALA A 166 -7.89 -4.87 11.38
N GLU A 167 -6.84 -5.31 12.09
CA GLU A 167 -6.71 -5.02 13.52
C GLU A 167 -5.29 -4.73 13.94
N VAL A 168 -5.16 -3.96 15.01
CA VAL A 168 -3.88 -3.71 15.70
C VAL A 168 -3.72 -4.76 16.77
N VAL A 169 -2.58 -5.43 16.79
CA VAL A 169 -2.25 -6.47 17.78
C VAL A 169 -0.96 -6.18 18.52
#